data_9520cd368059a2a44fa301b2e25ebe16
#
_entry.id   9520cd368059a2a44fa301b2e25ebe16
#
_cell.length_a   1.000
_cell.length_b   1.000
_cell.length_c   1.000
_cell.angle_alpha   90.00
_cell.angle_beta   90.00
_cell.angle_gamma   90.00
#
_symmetry.space_group_name_H-M   'P 1'
#
loop_
_entity.id
_entity.type
_entity.pdbx_description
1 polymer ?
#
loop_
_entity_poly.entity_id
_entity_poly.type
_entity_poly.pdbx_seq_one_letter_code
_entity_poly.pdbx_strand_id
1 'polypeptide(L)'
;MSQSPSPLDASRLVIHKSDSLRQCPPVKDIVFGRTFTDHMLKIPWTAARGWGEPSIEPYGPLSLEPSSVVLHYAVTLFEGMKAYRDDHGKVRLFRPEKNMERMN
;
A
#
# COMPACT_ATOMS: atom_id res chain seq x y z
N MET A 1 -26.92 19.30 -2.58
CA MET A 1 -25.56 19.81 -2.77
C MET A 1 -24.65 18.60 -2.89
N SER A 2 -23.94 18.42 -3.99
CA SER A 2 -22.91 17.38 -4.10
C SER A 2 -21.72 17.81 -3.26
N GLN A 3 -21.43 17.08 -2.19
CA GLN A 3 -20.19 17.29 -1.46
C GLN A 3 -19.02 16.88 -2.37
N SER A 4 -18.01 17.71 -2.45
CA SER A 4 -16.76 17.33 -3.13
C SER A 4 -16.18 16.07 -2.47
N PRO A 5 -15.62 15.14 -3.27
CA PRO A 5 -14.99 13.95 -2.73
C PRO A 5 -13.94 14.31 -1.67
N SER A 6 -13.89 13.54 -0.59
CA SER A 6 -12.91 13.78 0.48
C SER A 6 -11.49 13.61 -0.03
N PRO A 7 -10.58 14.54 0.30
CA PRO A 7 -9.17 14.39 -0.02
C PRO A 7 -8.52 13.27 0.81
N LEU A 8 -7.37 12.78 0.37
CA LEU A 8 -6.56 11.87 1.17
C LEU A 8 -5.99 12.60 2.40
N ASP A 9 -6.22 12.02 3.56
CA ASP A 9 -5.76 12.57 4.85
C ASP A 9 -4.95 11.52 5.62
N ALA A 10 -3.63 11.66 5.59
CA ALA A 10 -2.71 10.75 6.27
C ALA A 10 -2.81 10.82 7.81
N SER A 11 -3.35 11.90 8.38
CA SER A 11 -3.55 12.01 9.84
C SER A 11 -4.59 11.03 10.37
N ARG A 12 -5.43 10.51 9.49
CA ARG A 12 -6.47 9.51 9.80
C ARG A 12 -5.96 8.07 9.74
N LEU A 13 -4.66 7.86 9.57
CA LEU A 13 -4.07 6.53 9.50
C LEU A 13 -4.37 5.71 10.76
N VAL A 14 -4.95 4.53 10.56
CA VAL A 14 -5.17 3.52 11.61
C VAL A 14 -4.20 2.36 11.42
N ILE A 15 -3.63 1.85 12.51
CA ILE A 15 -2.66 0.75 12.46
C ILE A 15 -3.20 -0.45 13.24
N HIS A 16 -3.42 -1.55 12.54
CA HIS A 16 -3.77 -2.85 13.09
C HIS A 16 -2.56 -3.78 12.96
N LYS A 17 -1.82 -3.95 14.05
CA LYS A 17 -0.63 -4.82 14.03
C LYS A 17 -1.02 -6.29 14.00
N SER A 18 -0.23 -7.09 13.29
CA SER A 18 -0.32 -8.55 13.34
C SER A 18 0.18 -9.07 14.69
N ASP A 19 -0.52 -10.04 15.25
CA ASP A 19 -0.09 -10.76 16.45
C ASP A 19 1.00 -11.80 16.15
N SER A 20 1.23 -12.11 14.88
CA SER A 20 2.18 -13.10 14.37
C SER A 20 3.20 -12.44 13.45
N LEU A 21 4.23 -11.81 13.99
CA LEU A 21 5.32 -11.24 13.20
C LEU A 21 6.29 -12.34 12.76
N ARG A 22 6.62 -12.37 11.48
CA ARG A 22 7.66 -13.25 10.93
C ARG A 22 9.03 -12.61 11.11
N GLN A 23 10.04 -13.44 11.28
CA GLN A 23 11.40 -12.94 11.25
C GLN A 23 11.75 -12.48 9.83
N CYS A 24 12.27 -11.26 9.69
CA CYS A 24 12.76 -10.77 8.41
C CYS A 24 13.94 -11.66 7.94
N PRO A 25 13.86 -12.27 6.75
CA PRO A 25 14.96 -13.08 6.25
C PRO A 25 16.19 -12.21 5.94
N PRO A 26 17.39 -12.81 5.92
CA PRO A 26 18.58 -12.12 5.43
C PRO A 26 18.37 -11.59 4.02
N VAL A 27 18.97 -10.45 3.68
CA VAL A 27 18.77 -9.78 2.37
C VAL A 27 19.04 -10.73 1.20
N LYS A 28 20.06 -11.60 1.32
CA LYS A 28 20.41 -12.60 0.29
C LYS A 28 19.30 -13.64 0.01
N ASP A 29 18.40 -13.84 0.97
CA ASP A 29 17.34 -14.84 0.91
C ASP A 29 15.98 -14.22 0.53
N ILE A 30 15.95 -12.91 0.31
CA ILE A 30 14.74 -12.21 -0.15
C ILE A 30 14.53 -12.51 -1.63
N VAL A 31 13.36 -13.08 -1.95
CA VAL A 31 12.97 -13.40 -3.32
C VAL A 31 11.80 -12.53 -3.76
N PHE A 32 12.00 -11.79 -4.85
CA PHE A 32 10.96 -10.96 -5.45
C PHE A 32 9.73 -11.80 -5.82
N GLY A 33 8.56 -11.31 -5.43
CA GLY A 33 7.29 -11.99 -5.69
C GLY A 33 7.00 -13.20 -4.77
N ARG A 34 7.89 -13.52 -3.83
CA ARG A 34 7.71 -14.62 -2.86
C ARG A 34 7.87 -14.19 -1.42
N THR A 35 8.72 -13.20 -1.16
CA THR A 35 8.93 -12.65 0.18
C THR A 35 8.12 -11.39 0.34
N PHE A 36 7.19 -11.37 1.29
CA PHE A 36 6.28 -10.26 1.57
C PHE A 36 6.43 -9.79 3.00
N THR A 37 6.05 -8.53 3.24
CA THR A 37 6.01 -7.94 4.58
C THR A 37 4.84 -8.50 5.40
N ASP A 38 4.87 -8.28 6.71
CA ASP A 38 3.78 -8.70 7.60
C ASP A 38 2.55 -7.82 7.52
N HIS A 39 2.69 -6.63 6.97
CA HIS A 39 1.63 -5.63 6.89
C HIS A 39 1.52 -5.04 5.48
N MET A 40 0.35 -4.52 5.17
CA MET A 40 0.08 -3.78 3.95
C MET A 40 -0.70 -2.50 4.28
N LEU A 41 -0.49 -1.45 3.48
CA LEU A 41 -1.30 -0.24 3.52
C LEU A 41 -2.46 -0.38 2.55
N LYS A 42 -3.68 -0.09 3.01
CA LYS A 42 -4.87 0.04 2.16
C LYS A 42 -5.48 1.42 2.31
N ILE A 43 -5.88 2.00 1.20
CA ILE A 43 -6.56 3.29 1.16
C ILE A 43 -7.72 3.16 0.16
N PRO A 44 -8.96 2.97 0.62
CA PRO A 44 -10.10 2.85 -0.29
C PRO A 44 -10.47 4.20 -0.89
N TRP A 45 -10.97 4.17 -2.11
CA TRP A 45 -11.55 5.34 -2.77
C TRP A 45 -12.88 4.99 -3.42
N THR A 46 -13.84 5.88 -3.34
CA THR A 46 -15.12 5.76 -4.03
C THR A 46 -15.52 7.07 -4.66
N ALA A 47 -16.20 7.01 -5.79
CA ALA A 47 -16.71 8.23 -6.45
C ALA A 47 -17.65 9.05 -5.57
N ALA A 48 -18.42 8.39 -4.70
CA ALA A 48 -19.38 9.04 -3.83
C ALA A 48 -18.76 9.76 -2.63
N ARG A 49 -17.64 9.24 -2.11
CA ARG A 49 -17.03 9.73 -0.85
C ARG A 49 -15.61 10.26 -1.01
N GLY A 50 -14.93 9.93 -2.12
CA GLY A 50 -13.51 10.20 -2.28
C GLY A 50 -12.63 9.21 -1.52
N TRP A 51 -11.50 9.66 -0.99
CA TRP A 51 -10.57 8.85 -0.23
C TRP A 51 -11.13 8.50 1.15
N GLY A 52 -11.08 7.22 1.46
CA GLY A 52 -11.42 6.69 2.78
C GLY A 52 -10.24 6.78 3.75
N GLU A 53 -10.42 6.15 4.89
CA GLU A 53 -9.42 6.11 5.95
C GLU A 53 -8.25 5.20 5.56
N PRO A 54 -7.01 5.69 5.57
CA PRO A 54 -5.84 4.84 5.38
C PRO A 54 -5.70 3.83 6.52
N SER A 55 -5.40 2.58 6.20
CA SER A 55 -5.13 1.55 7.21
C SER A 55 -3.88 0.75 6.90
N ILE A 56 -3.03 0.55 7.91
CA ILE A 56 -1.99 -0.47 7.89
C ILE A 56 -2.55 -1.68 8.62
N GLU A 57 -2.55 -2.82 7.96
CA GLU A 57 -3.15 -4.04 8.47
C GLU A 57 -2.32 -5.27 8.12
N PRO A 58 -2.55 -6.43 8.77
CA PRO A 58 -1.85 -7.65 8.42
C PRO A 58 -1.98 -7.97 6.93
N TYR A 59 -0.86 -8.37 6.31
CA TYR A 59 -0.85 -8.82 4.92
C TYR A 59 -1.77 -10.03 4.76
N GLY A 60 -2.66 -9.97 3.78
CA GLY A 60 -3.62 -11.04 3.51
C GLY A 60 -4.40 -10.83 2.22
N PRO A 61 -5.36 -11.71 1.95
CA PRO A 61 -6.20 -11.64 0.76
C PRO A 61 -7.02 -10.35 0.69
N LEU A 62 -7.28 -9.88 -0.52
CA LEU A 62 -8.25 -8.85 -0.80
C LEU A 62 -9.60 -9.49 -1.15
N SER A 63 -10.68 -8.99 -0.54
CA SER A 63 -12.04 -9.38 -0.91
C SER A 63 -12.51 -8.51 -2.07
N LEU A 64 -12.76 -9.12 -3.22
CA LEU A 64 -13.20 -8.45 -4.44
C LEU A 64 -14.49 -9.08 -4.95
N GLU A 65 -15.41 -8.25 -5.43
CA GLU A 65 -16.58 -8.75 -6.16
C GLU A 65 -16.14 -9.44 -7.47
N PRO A 66 -16.80 -10.53 -7.87
CA PRO A 66 -16.48 -11.21 -9.13
C PRO A 66 -16.57 -10.30 -10.36
N SER A 67 -17.37 -9.24 -10.30
CA SER A 67 -17.55 -8.26 -11.36
C SER A 67 -16.45 -7.17 -11.39
N SER A 68 -15.50 -7.21 -10.45
CA SER A 68 -14.42 -6.22 -10.39
C SER A 68 -13.63 -6.18 -11.70
N VAL A 69 -13.53 -4.99 -12.29
CA VAL A 69 -12.92 -4.80 -13.63
C VAL A 69 -11.43 -5.16 -13.67
N VAL A 70 -10.74 -5.14 -12.54
CA VAL A 70 -9.37 -5.65 -12.44
C VAL A 70 -9.26 -7.12 -12.83
N LEU A 71 -10.30 -7.93 -12.58
CA LEU A 71 -10.36 -9.36 -12.91
C LEU A 71 -10.69 -9.63 -14.38
N HIS A 72 -11.32 -8.70 -15.08
CA HIS A 72 -11.84 -8.92 -16.44
C HIS A 72 -11.17 -8.06 -17.50
N TYR A 73 -10.88 -6.82 -17.19
CA TYR A 73 -10.33 -5.84 -18.12
C TYR A 73 -8.96 -5.33 -17.72
N ALA A 74 -8.36 -5.92 -16.70
CA ALA A 74 -7.06 -5.52 -16.14
C ALA A 74 -6.98 -4.00 -15.86
N VAL A 75 -8.08 -3.39 -15.42
CA VAL A 75 -8.11 -1.97 -15.03
C VAL A 75 -7.40 -1.85 -13.68
N THR A 76 -6.10 -1.77 -13.77
CA THR A 76 -5.17 -1.65 -12.64
C THR A 76 -3.90 -0.95 -13.12
N LEU A 77 -3.20 -0.33 -12.19
CA LEU A 77 -1.86 0.18 -12.44
C LEU A 77 -1.00 -0.16 -11.22
N PHE A 78 0.31 -0.16 -11.39
CA PHE A 78 1.25 -0.34 -10.30
C PHE A 78 2.44 0.60 -10.45
N GLU A 79 3.05 0.91 -9.34
CA GLU A 79 4.30 1.64 -9.25
C GLU A 79 5.21 0.98 -8.21
N GLY A 80 6.49 0.91 -8.52
CA GLY A 80 7.49 0.33 -7.61
C GLY A 80 8.30 1.41 -6.91
N MET A 81 8.29 1.40 -5.59
CA MET A 81 9.09 2.29 -4.75
C MET A 81 9.90 1.46 -3.76
N LYS A 82 11.12 1.90 -3.45
CA LYS A 82 12.00 1.22 -2.50
C LYS A 82 12.29 2.09 -1.29
N ALA A 83 12.34 1.46 -0.14
CA ALA A 83 12.85 2.05 1.08
C ALA A 83 14.19 1.39 1.44
N TYR A 84 15.14 2.17 1.88
CA TYR A 84 16.49 1.71 2.24
C TYR A 84 16.74 2.00 3.72
N ARG A 85 17.30 1.02 4.42
CA ARG A 85 17.78 1.20 5.79
C ARG A 85 19.28 1.40 5.76
N ASP A 86 19.76 2.50 6.36
CA ASP A 86 21.19 2.75 6.52
C ASP A 86 21.79 1.97 7.70
N ASP A 87 23.12 2.07 7.87
CA ASP A 87 23.86 1.36 8.93
C ASP A 87 23.48 1.82 10.35
N HIS A 88 22.82 2.97 10.47
CA HIS A 88 22.28 3.50 11.73
C HIS A 88 20.82 3.12 11.97
N GLY A 89 20.24 2.30 11.11
CA GLY A 89 18.85 1.84 11.18
C GLY A 89 17.81 2.86 10.69
N LYS A 90 18.24 3.99 10.13
CA LYS A 90 17.34 5.01 9.58
C LYS A 90 16.81 4.59 8.21
N VAL A 91 15.49 4.65 8.05
CA VAL A 91 14.83 4.37 6.77
C VAL A 91 14.79 5.62 5.90
N ARG A 92 15.17 5.46 4.64
CA ARG A 92 15.22 6.53 3.65
C ARG A 92 14.51 6.13 2.37
N LEU A 93 13.87 7.11 1.73
CA LEU A 93 13.33 7.02 0.38
C LEU A 93 14.21 7.85 -0.56
N PHE A 94 14.36 7.39 -1.80
CA PHE A 94 15.08 8.14 -2.83
C PHE A 94 14.09 8.68 -3.85
N ARG A 95 13.89 10.01 -3.83
CA ARG A 95 13.05 10.76 -4.78
C ARG A 95 11.65 10.13 -4.98
N PRO A 96 10.88 9.86 -3.91
CA PRO A 96 9.58 9.21 -4.01
C PRO A 96 8.56 10.00 -4.84
N GLU A 97 8.73 11.32 -4.95
CA GLU A 97 7.92 12.19 -5.80
C GLU A 97 7.97 11.74 -7.27
N LYS A 98 9.10 11.21 -7.74
CA LYS A 98 9.22 10.72 -9.13
C LYS A 98 8.43 9.43 -9.39
N ASN A 99 8.26 8.62 -8.36
CA ASN A 99 7.35 7.47 -8.44
C ASN A 99 5.90 7.94 -8.60
N MET A 100 5.51 8.98 -7.87
CA MET A 100 4.16 9.52 -7.93
C MET A 100 3.90 10.27 -9.25
N GLU A 101 4.88 11.01 -9.77
CA GLU A 101 4.78 11.63 -11.09
C GLU A 101 4.56 10.59 -12.20
N ARG A 102 5.25 9.44 -12.11
CA ARG A 102 5.12 8.37 -13.10
C ARG A 102 3.79 7.60 -12.96
N MET A 103 3.21 7.58 -11.78
CA MET A 103 1.93 6.95 -11.49
C MET A 103 0.74 7.76 -12.03
N ASN A 104 0.87 9.09 -12.14
CA ASN A 104 -0.13 10.01 -12.66
C ASN A 104 0.01 10.17 -14.19
#